data_bcad139dfb46ffe34601529e98d6b212
#
_entry.id   bcad139dfb46ffe34601529e98d6b212
#
_cell.length_a   1.000
_cell.length_b   1.000
_cell.length_c   1.000
_cell.angle_alpha   90.00
_cell.angle_beta   90.00
_cell.angle_gamma   90.00
#
_symmetry.space_group_name_H-M   'P 1'
#
loop_
_entity.id
_entity.type
_entity.pdbx_description
1 polymer ?
#
loop_
_entity_poly.entity_id
_entity_poly.type
_entity_poly.pdbx_seq_one_letter_code
_entity_poly.pdbx_strand_id
1 'polypeptide(L)'
;MMKRGVQKMISLLMAVCMLLGLCTGAMAQSADFEALVPLMDLVASASWHSPNAPEGVPGAEDELSLSFIDAFFSVGQTCGAELGITEAMMTDTAAQAELLSKLFSARVPDLQVITPSETDGYIGFQPVLVNSGADGQSVQIIGEIYLADKPMRQMTEADYTTINWIERAVFTFQNDASAMNGFRLTGYSVGTDLSIEEAMQGYFEEIAVEYDSKLGFSLLYPAVFDDTLLIEEETGVSAQLADGSASFFAKRVDNPNGASLADYVSIVANGITGCVSNVYEDMQYGTVAYTTADGYAVFEVYIVTSNHIYQAQLKYLTSLMSEFGMYNAYLENSFVVNELSQG
;
A
#
# COMPACT_ATOMS: atom_id res chain seq x y z
N MET A 1 5.22 17.87 16.86
CA MET A 1 3.74 17.69 16.84
C MET A 1 3.18 17.44 15.44
N MET A 2 3.87 17.84 14.36
CA MET A 2 3.48 17.59 12.93
C MET A 2 3.54 16.11 12.48
N LYS A 3 4.49 15.30 12.98
CA LYS A 3 4.68 13.90 12.53
C LYS A 3 3.49 12.96 12.79
N ARG A 4 2.72 13.15 13.87
CA ARG A 4 1.54 12.30 14.16
C ARG A 4 0.31 12.58 13.28
N GLY A 5 0.20 13.78 12.74
CA GLY A 5 -0.89 14.13 11.81
C GLY A 5 -0.72 13.51 10.44
N VAL A 6 0.50 13.52 9.91
CA VAL A 6 0.85 12.94 8.61
C VAL A 6 0.72 11.42 8.62
N GLN A 7 1.15 10.74 9.69
CA GLN A 7 0.99 9.29 9.84
C GLN A 7 -0.49 8.85 9.85
N LYS A 8 -1.35 9.58 10.60
CA LYS A 8 -2.80 9.29 10.62
C LYS A 8 -3.45 9.50 9.24
N MET A 9 -2.97 10.49 8.49
CA MET A 9 -3.48 10.80 7.16
C MET A 9 -3.08 9.76 6.12
N ILE A 10 -1.84 9.27 6.15
CA ILE A 10 -1.36 8.20 5.26
C ILE A 10 -2.11 6.89 5.55
N SER A 11 -2.28 6.51 6.82
CA SER A 11 -3.03 5.31 7.21
C SER A 11 -4.51 5.38 6.81
N LEU A 12 -5.15 6.54 6.93
CA LEU A 12 -6.54 6.74 6.53
C LEU A 12 -6.71 6.71 5.01
N LEU A 13 -5.78 7.33 4.28
CA LEU A 13 -5.79 7.36 2.81
C LEU A 13 -5.59 5.96 2.23
N MET A 14 -4.69 5.14 2.79
CA MET A 14 -4.47 3.76 2.38
C MET A 14 -5.64 2.84 2.72
N ALA A 15 -6.28 3.01 3.87
CA ALA A 15 -7.49 2.25 4.22
C ALA A 15 -8.64 2.56 3.24
N VAL A 16 -8.81 3.80 2.82
CA VAL A 16 -9.80 4.22 1.81
C VAL A 16 -9.44 3.69 0.42
N CYS A 17 -8.16 3.68 0.04
CA CYS A 17 -7.71 3.12 -1.23
C CYS A 17 -7.92 1.59 -1.31
N MET A 18 -7.72 0.85 -0.22
CA MET A 18 -8.00 -0.59 -0.17
C MET A 18 -9.50 -0.91 -0.21
N LEU A 19 -10.34 -0.12 0.49
CA LEU A 19 -11.80 -0.26 0.43
C LEU A 19 -12.39 0.01 -0.95
N LEU A 20 -11.72 0.83 -1.77
CA LEU A 20 -12.18 1.18 -3.13
C LEU A 20 -11.54 0.32 -4.23
N GLY A 21 -10.69 -0.66 -3.89
CA GLY A 21 -9.99 -1.49 -4.90
C GLY A 21 -9.00 -0.70 -5.78
N LEU A 22 -8.57 0.49 -5.34
CA LEU A 22 -7.76 1.42 -6.14
C LEU A 22 -6.24 1.23 -5.99
N CYS A 23 -5.80 0.34 -5.07
CA CYS A 23 -4.38 0.02 -4.91
C CYS A 23 -3.98 -1.24 -5.68
N THR A 24 -4.40 -1.38 -6.94
CA THR A 24 -4.09 -2.58 -7.73
C THR A 24 -3.02 -2.37 -8.79
N GLY A 25 -2.24 -1.33 -8.72
CA GLY A 25 -1.32 -0.91 -9.79
C GLY A 25 0.02 -1.64 -9.87
N ALA A 26 0.58 -2.13 -8.78
CA ALA A 26 1.76 -3.02 -8.82
C ALA A 26 1.36 -4.50 -8.87
N MET A 27 0.08 -4.79 -9.04
CA MET A 27 -0.57 -6.06 -8.74
C MET A 27 -1.19 -6.71 -9.97
N ALA A 28 -0.48 -6.78 -11.08
CA ALA A 28 -0.79 -7.80 -12.11
C ALA A 28 -0.62 -9.23 -11.54
N GLN A 29 -0.14 -9.33 -10.29
CA GLN A 29 -0.10 -10.51 -9.42
C GLN A 29 -0.91 -10.33 -8.12
N SER A 30 -1.82 -9.37 -8.04
CA SER A 30 -2.48 -8.97 -6.79
C SER A 30 -3.45 -9.99 -6.20
N ALA A 31 -3.97 -10.89 -6.98
CA ALA A 31 -4.83 -11.97 -6.46
C ALA A 31 -4.08 -12.87 -5.47
N ASP A 32 -2.77 -12.97 -5.59
CA ASP A 32 -1.97 -13.89 -4.78
C ASP A 32 -1.60 -13.30 -3.40
N PHE A 33 -1.48 -11.96 -3.28
CA PHE A 33 -1.09 -11.34 -1.99
C PHE A 33 -2.22 -11.25 -0.98
N GLU A 34 -3.47 -11.07 -1.41
CA GLU A 34 -4.63 -11.13 -0.52
C GLU A 34 -4.72 -12.50 0.17
N ALA A 35 -4.32 -13.56 -0.54
CA ALA A 35 -4.25 -14.91 0.01
C ALA A 35 -3.16 -15.09 1.07
N LEU A 36 -2.18 -14.18 1.16
CA LEU A 36 -1.13 -14.19 2.19
C LEU A 36 -1.52 -13.41 3.45
N VAL A 37 -2.55 -12.56 3.40
CA VAL A 37 -2.97 -11.75 4.57
C VAL A 37 -3.25 -12.60 5.79
N PRO A 38 -3.99 -13.74 5.71
CA PRO A 38 -4.22 -14.60 6.88
C PRO A 38 -2.93 -15.15 7.49
N LEU A 39 -1.92 -15.44 6.66
CA LEU A 39 -0.62 -15.90 7.15
C LEU A 39 0.15 -14.77 7.83
N MET A 40 0.16 -13.58 7.24
CA MET A 40 0.84 -12.43 7.83
C MET A 40 0.22 -12.04 9.18
N ASP A 41 -1.09 -11.98 9.27
CA ASP A 41 -1.83 -11.74 10.51
C ASP A 41 -1.46 -12.77 11.57
N LEU A 42 -1.50 -14.05 11.21
CA LEU A 42 -1.22 -15.13 12.16
C LEU A 42 0.25 -15.13 12.63
N VAL A 43 1.19 -14.88 11.74
CA VAL A 43 2.62 -14.79 12.08
C VAL A 43 2.89 -13.58 12.97
N ALA A 44 2.33 -12.42 12.66
CA ALA A 44 2.46 -11.23 13.50
C ALA A 44 1.90 -11.48 14.92
N SER A 45 0.73 -12.10 15.00
CA SER A 45 0.10 -12.44 16.27
C SER A 45 0.90 -13.48 17.04
N ALA A 46 1.36 -14.54 16.40
CA ALA A 46 2.18 -15.59 17.04
C ALA A 46 3.51 -15.03 17.55
N SER A 47 4.17 -14.22 16.74
CA SER A 47 5.41 -13.54 17.11
C SER A 47 5.20 -12.66 18.36
N TRP A 48 4.09 -11.93 18.41
CA TRP A 48 3.79 -11.02 19.53
C TRP A 48 3.43 -11.75 20.81
N HIS A 49 2.72 -12.89 20.71
CA HIS A 49 2.32 -13.70 21.85
C HIS A 49 3.36 -14.76 22.26
N SER A 50 4.47 -14.87 21.52
CA SER A 50 5.59 -15.72 21.94
C SER A 50 6.20 -15.20 23.24
N PRO A 51 6.65 -16.07 24.15
CA PRO A 51 7.29 -15.66 25.41
C PRO A 51 8.49 -14.72 25.27
N ASN A 52 9.14 -14.72 24.13
CA ASN A 52 10.27 -13.85 23.79
C ASN A 52 9.87 -12.76 22.78
N ALA A 53 8.64 -12.33 22.79
CA ALA A 53 8.08 -11.40 21.82
C ALA A 53 8.78 -10.03 21.80
N PRO A 54 8.84 -9.35 20.62
CA PRO A 54 8.44 -9.93 19.33
C PRO A 54 9.54 -10.85 18.80
N GLU A 55 9.17 -12.05 18.41
CA GLU A 55 10.10 -13.04 17.84
C GLU A 55 9.95 -13.06 16.31
N GLY A 56 11.08 -12.89 15.61
CA GLY A 56 11.09 -12.97 14.14
C GLY A 56 10.99 -14.41 13.63
N VAL A 57 10.62 -14.58 12.37
CA VAL A 57 10.74 -15.85 11.67
C VAL A 57 12.14 -15.94 11.05
N PRO A 58 12.91 -16.98 11.40
CA PRO A 58 14.25 -17.16 10.91
C PRO A 58 14.28 -17.50 9.41
N GLY A 59 15.43 -17.30 8.78
CA GLY A 59 15.68 -17.67 7.40
C GLY A 59 15.71 -19.18 7.13
N ALA A 60 15.87 -19.56 5.86
CA ALA A 60 15.79 -20.95 5.42
C ALA A 60 16.87 -21.88 6.01
N GLU A 61 18.00 -21.33 6.46
CA GLU A 61 19.09 -22.11 7.07
C GLU A 61 18.87 -22.41 8.56
N ASP A 62 17.94 -21.70 9.18
CA ASP A 62 17.65 -21.77 10.59
C ASP A 62 16.46 -22.68 10.90
N GLU A 63 16.08 -22.77 12.16
CA GLU A 63 14.97 -23.59 12.64
C GLU A 63 13.93 -22.73 13.37
N LEU A 64 12.65 -23.01 13.14
CA LEU A 64 11.57 -22.35 13.87
C LEU A 64 11.69 -22.67 15.37
N SER A 65 11.49 -21.67 16.23
CA SER A 65 11.48 -21.91 17.66
C SER A 65 10.18 -22.62 18.09
N LEU A 66 10.27 -23.49 19.10
CA LEU A 66 9.09 -24.17 19.65
C LEU A 66 8.11 -23.15 20.27
N SER A 67 8.62 -22.07 20.88
CA SER A 67 7.76 -21.02 21.45
C SER A 67 6.92 -20.31 20.41
N PHE A 68 7.52 -20.01 19.24
CA PHE A 68 6.78 -19.44 18.12
C PHE A 68 5.73 -20.43 17.58
N ILE A 69 6.09 -21.72 17.43
CA ILE A 69 5.18 -22.74 16.93
C ILE A 69 3.98 -22.92 17.87
N ASP A 70 4.22 -22.98 19.18
CA ASP A 70 3.15 -23.06 20.19
C ASP A 70 2.22 -21.86 20.11
N ALA A 71 2.76 -20.64 19.99
CA ALA A 71 1.97 -19.42 19.82
C ALA A 71 1.21 -19.42 18.49
N PHE A 72 1.85 -19.85 17.39
CA PHE A 72 1.26 -19.91 16.06
C PHE A 72 0.01 -20.79 16.03
N PHE A 73 0.07 -21.99 16.57
CA PHE A 73 -1.09 -22.87 16.63
C PHE A 73 -2.12 -22.44 17.68
N SER A 74 -1.69 -21.88 18.82
CA SER A 74 -2.61 -21.37 19.84
C SER A 74 -3.47 -20.23 19.29
N VAL A 75 -2.85 -19.22 18.68
CA VAL A 75 -3.56 -18.12 18.00
C VAL A 75 -4.37 -18.66 16.81
N GLY A 76 -3.79 -19.60 16.08
CA GLY A 76 -4.40 -20.21 14.91
C GLY A 76 -5.72 -20.94 15.18
N GLN A 77 -5.97 -21.39 16.38
CA GLN A 77 -7.28 -21.94 16.76
C GLN A 77 -8.41 -20.91 16.62
N THR A 78 -8.10 -19.65 16.86
CA THR A 78 -9.10 -18.57 16.85
C THR A 78 -9.21 -17.90 15.47
N CYS A 79 -8.09 -17.73 14.75
CA CYS A 79 -8.05 -16.98 13.49
C CYS A 79 -7.38 -17.71 12.31
N GLY A 80 -6.91 -18.95 12.50
CA GLY A 80 -6.17 -19.70 11.49
C GLY A 80 -7.01 -20.63 10.58
N ALA A 81 -8.34 -20.54 10.63
CA ALA A 81 -9.22 -21.42 9.85
C ALA A 81 -8.97 -21.32 8.33
N GLU A 82 -8.64 -20.14 7.82
CA GLU A 82 -8.32 -19.89 6.40
C GLU A 82 -7.01 -20.58 5.97
N LEU A 83 -6.11 -20.85 6.91
CA LEU A 83 -4.88 -21.62 6.72
C LEU A 83 -5.07 -23.12 6.98
N GLY A 84 -6.30 -23.57 7.25
CA GLY A 84 -6.62 -24.96 7.54
C GLY A 84 -6.23 -25.42 8.94
N ILE A 85 -5.95 -24.51 9.88
CA ILE A 85 -5.64 -24.86 11.26
C ILE A 85 -6.94 -25.29 11.95
N THR A 86 -6.89 -26.48 12.55
CA THR A 86 -8.03 -27.10 13.24
C THR A 86 -7.64 -27.55 14.65
N GLU A 87 -8.61 -27.70 15.51
CA GLU A 87 -8.40 -28.23 16.87
C GLU A 87 -7.69 -29.61 16.87
N ALA A 88 -8.00 -30.47 15.90
CA ALA A 88 -7.36 -31.79 15.78
C ALA A 88 -5.83 -31.69 15.53
N MET A 89 -5.36 -30.61 14.90
CA MET A 89 -3.91 -30.39 14.67
C MET A 89 -3.14 -30.19 15.97
N MET A 90 -3.76 -29.79 17.06
CA MET A 90 -3.05 -29.55 18.34
C MET A 90 -2.35 -30.80 18.86
N THR A 91 -2.89 -31.96 18.54
CA THR A 91 -2.33 -33.25 18.95
C THR A 91 -1.68 -34.05 17.83
N ASP A 92 -1.77 -33.57 16.57
CA ASP A 92 -1.22 -34.22 15.38
C ASP A 92 0.07 -33.49 14.90
N THR A 93 1.22 -33.89 15.46
CA THR A 93 2.51 -33.34 15.14
C THR A 93 2.91 -33.54 13.67
N ALA A 94 2.40 -34.58 13.00
CA ALA A 94 2.67 -34.82 11.58
C ALA A 94 1.91 -33.78 10.73
N ALA A 95 0.64 -33.51 11.03
CA ALA A 95 -0.15 -32.48 10.36
C ALA A 95 0.42 -31.08 10.62
N GLN A 96 0.89 -30.81 11.84
CA GLN A 96 1.61 -29.56 12.15
C GLN A 96 2.86 -29.37 11.28
N ALA A 97 3.72 -30.40 11.24
CA ALA A 97 4.96 -30.35 10.46
C ALA A 97 4.68 -30.16 8.96
N GLU A 98 3.68 -30.85 8.41
CA GLU A 98 3.26 -30.68 7.01
C GLU A 98 2.80 -29.26 6.72
N LEU A 99 1.96 -28.67 7.58
CA LEU A 99 1.49 -27.28 7.40
C LEU A 99 2.66 -26.30 7.47
N LEU A 100 3.47 -26.37 8.52
CA LEU A 100 4.61 -25.47 8.69
C LEU A 100 5.59 -25.55 7.50
N SER A 101 5.86 -26.74 6.98
CA SER A 101 6.74 -26.93 5.83
C SER A 101 6.19 -26.32 4.53
N LYS A 102 4.88 -26.14 4.43
CA LYS A 102 4.23 -25.45 3.29
C LYS A 102 4.21 -23.95 3.43
N LEU A 103 4.30 -23.42 4.65
CA LEU A 103 4.20 -22.00 4.96
C LEU A 103 5.58 -21.35 5.09
N PHE A 104 6.55 -22.04 5.69
CA PHE A 104 7.85 -21.47 6.05
C PHE A 104 9.02 -22.15 5.31
N SER A 105 10.08 -21.38 5.03
CA SER A 105 11.34 -21.91 4.50
C SER A 105 12.25 -22.43 5.62
N ALA A 106 12.10 -21.94 6.83
CA ALA A 106 12.85 -22.37 8.01
C ALA A 106 12.57 -23.86 8.30
N ARG A 107 13.54 -24.55 8.88
CA ARG A 107 13.39 -25.96 9.27
C ARG A 107 12.38 -26.09 10.38
N VAL A 108 11.58 -27.14 10.31
CA VAL A 108 10.63 -27.51 11.35
C VAL A 108 11.33 -28.41 12.37
N PRO A 109 11.37 -28.06 13.67
CA PRO A 109 11.97 -28.90 14.71
C PRO A 109 11.15 -30.17 14.99
N ASP A 110 11.65 -31.01 15.86
CA ASP A 110 10.85 -32.12 16.44
C ASP A 110 9.69 -31.55 17.26
N LEU A 111 8.48 -31.73 16.78
CA LEU A 111 7.27 -31.14 17.35
C LEU A 111 6.74 -31.95 18.54
N GLN A 112 6.08 -31.25 19.43
CA GLN A 112 5.36 -31.81 20.58
C GLN A 112 3.87 -31.48 20.49
N VAL A 113 3.06 -32.18 21.28
CA VAL A 113 1.65 -31.85 21.43
C VAL A 113 1.50 -30.46 22.03
N ILE A 114 0.73 -29.61 21.37
CA ILE A 114 0.51 -28.23 21.78
C ILE A 114 -0.62 -28.15 22.78
N THR A 115 -0.39 -27.48 23.88
CA THR A 115 -1.43 -27.07 24.80
C THR A 115 -1.75 -25.60 24.54
N PRO A 116 -2.90 -25.30 23.90
CA PRO A 116 -3.23 -23.93 23.55
C PRO A 116 -3.24 -23.01 24.78
N SER A 117 -2.65 -21.84 24.63
CA SER A 117 -2.72 -20.75 25.60
C SER A 117 -3.78 -19.74 25.20
N GLU A 118 -4.47 -19.16 26.19
CA GLU A 118 -5.32 -17.99 25.92
C GLU A 118 -4.45 -16.81 25.52
N THR A 119 -4.90 -16.09 24.49
CA THR A 119 -4.23 -14.86 23.99
C THR A 119 -5.20 -13.70 24.08
N ASP A 120 -4.74 -12.60 24.66
CA ASP A 120 -5.54 -11.39 24.81
C ASP A 120 -5.40 -10.49 23.58
N GLY A 121 -6.54 -10.14 22.96
CA GLY A 121 -6.61 -9.26 21.81
C GLY A 121 -6.22 -9.93 20.49
N TYR A 122 -6.45 -9.22 19.41
CA TYR A 122 -6.09 -9.61 18.06
C TYR A 122 -4.91 -8.74 17.59
N ILE A 123 -3.81 -9.37 17.28
CA ILE A 123 -2.68 -8.73 16.62
C ILE A 123 -2.77 -9.04 15.13
N GLY A 124 -2.73 -8.02 14.30
CA GLY A 124 -2.75 -8.17 12.86
C GLY A 124 -1.68 -7.36 12.19
N PHE A 125 -1.58 -7.52 10.87
CA PHE A 125 -0.62 -6.82 10.04
C PHE A 125 -1.35 -6.09 8.91
N GLN A 126 -1.07 -4.81 8.77
CA GLN A 126 -1.55 -3.98 7.67
C GLN A 126 -0.43 -3.77 6.67
N PRO A 127 -0.49 -4.39 5.48
CA PRO A 127 0.47 -4.10 4.41
C PRO A 127 0.41 -2.63 3.99
N VAL A 128 1.59 -2.03 3.78
CA VAL A 128 1.74 -0.65 3.32
C VAL A 128 2.46 -0.60 1.98
N LEU A 129 3.49 -1.44 1.81
CA LEU A 129 4.32 -1.45 0.62
C LEU A 129 4.66 -2.90 0.24
N VAL A 130 4.66 -3.18 -1.05
CA VAL A 130 5.07 -4.47 -1.63
C VAL A 130 6.23 -4.23 -2.58
N ASN A 131 7.39 -4.80 -2.27
CA ASN A 131 8.59 -4.75 -3.09
C ASN A 131 8.86 -6.10 -3.71
N SER A 132 8.91 -6.19 -5.03
CA SER A 132 9.38 -7.40 -5.71
C SER A 132 10.91 -7.37 -5.80
N GLY A 133 11.55 -8.48 -5.46
CA GLY A 133 12.99 -8.62 -5.64
C GLY A 133 13.38 -8.53 -7.12
N ALA A 134 14.59 -8.03 -7.39
CA ALA A 134 15.11 -7.89 -8.76
C ALA A 134 15.19 -9.23 -9.52
N ASP A 135 15.19 -10.36 -8.81
CA ASP A 135 15.16 -11.71 -9.36
C ASP A 135 13.75 -12.16 -9.79
N GLY A 136 12.70 -11.40 -9.47
CA GLY A 136 11.30 -11.76 -9.67
C GLY A 136 10.84 -13.00 -8.89
N GLN A 137 11.66 -13.51 -7.97
CA GLN A 137 11.39 -14.71 -7.18
C GLN A 137 11.05 -14.40 -5.73
N SER A 138 11.52 -13.26 -5.23
CA SER A 138 11.28 -12.82 -3.87
C SER A 138 10.33 -11.61 -3.81
N VAL A 139 9.58 -11.51 -2.72
CA VAL A 139 8.67 -10.40 -2.45
C VAL A 139 8.84 -9.99 -0.99
N GLN A 140 8.99 -8.71 -0.76
CA GLN A 140 8.94 -8.11 0.58
C GLN A 140 7.65 -7.33 0.75
N ILE A 141 6.96 -7.57 1.85
CA ILE A 141 5.75 -6.83 2.24
C ILE A 141 6.08 -6.10 3.54
N ILE A 142 6.10 -4.79 3.45
CA ILE A 142 6.38 -3.89 4.58
C ILE A 142 5.07 -3.31 5.06
N GLY A 143 4.87 -3.23 6.37
CA GLY A 143 3.64 -2.70 6.93
C GLY A 143 3.72 -2.46 8.43
N GLU A 144 2.56 -2.31 9.04
CA GLU A 144 2.41 -1.98 10.46
C GLU A 144 1.65 -3.08 11.19
N ILE A 145 2.13 -3.44 12.37
CA ILE A 145 1.43 -4.33 13.30
C ILE A 145 0.44 -3.48 14.09
N TYR A 146 -0.76 -4.02 14.27
CA TYR A 146 -1.81 -3.38 15.06
C TYR A 146 -2.42 -4.33 16.08
N LEU A 147 -2.88 -3.76 17.20
CA LEU A 147 -3.73 -4.43 18.19
C LEU A 147 -5.16 -3.93 18.06
N ALA A 148 -6.13 -4.84 18.01
CA ALA A 148 -7.53 -4.54 17.91
C ALA A 148 -8.37 -5.71 18.48
N ASP A 149 -9.69 -5.58 18.44
CA ASP A 149 -10.61 -6.64 18.86
C ASP A 149 -10.87 -7.68 17.76
N LYS A 150 -10.53 -7.37 16.51
CA LYS A 150 -10.78 -8.21 15.33
C LYS A 150 -9.88 -7.87 14.15
N PRO A 151 -9.76 -8.77 13.15
CA PRO A 151 -9.02 -8.49 11.92
C PRO A 151 -9.52 -7.24 11.18
N MET A 152 -8.61 -6.46 10.59
CA MET A 152 -8.96 -5.23 9.87
C MET A 152 -9.97 -5.48 8.74
N ARG A 153 -9.88 -6.62 8.03
CA ARG A 153 -10.84 -7.02 6.98
C ARG A 153 -12.27 -7.23 7.48
N GLN A 154 -12.48 -7.32 8.81
CA GLN A 154 -13.80 -7.46 9.45
C GLN A 154 -14.23 -6.16 10.14
N MET A 155 -13.44 -5.09 10.03
CA MET A 155 -13.73 -3.81 10.67
C MET A 155 -14.69 -2.97 9.83
N THR A 156 -15.45 -2.15 10.53
CA THR A 156 -16.24 -1.04 9.97
C THR A 156 -15.47 0.27 10.17
N GLU A 157 -15.89 1.35 9.51
CA GLU A 157 -15.26 2.66 9.66
C GLU A 157 -15.14 3.12 11.13
N ALA A 158 -16.14 2.81 11.94
CA ALA A 158 -16.12 3.13 13.38
C ALA A 158 -15.04 2.36 14.16
N ASP A 159 -14.72 1.14 13.75
CA ASP A 159 -13.72 0.29 14.40
C ASP A 159 -12.29 0.82 14.20
N TYR A 160 -12.01 1.52 13.09
CA TYR A 160 -10.66 2.07 12.81
C TYR A 160 -10.17 3.07 13.86
N THR A 161 -11.07 3.70 14.60
CA THR A 161 -10.72 4.63 15.68
C THR A 161 -10.16 3.93 16.93
N THR A 162 -10.36 2.61 17.05
CA THR A 162 -9.93 1.79 18.18
C THR A 162 -8.63 1.05 17.93
N ILE A 163 -8.08 1.11 16.71
CA ILE A 163 -6.83 0.45 16.36
C ILE A 163 -5.67 1.10 17.12
N ASN A 164 -4.89 0.25 17.78
CA ASN A 164 -3.62 0.65 18.37
C ASN A 164 -2.45 0.15 17.52
N TRP A 165 -1.79 1.07 16.82
CA TRP A 165 -0.60 0.78 16.02
C TRP A 165 0.59 0.57 16.93
N ILE A 166 1.28 -0.57 16.77
CA ILE A 166 2.32 -1.02 17.70
C ILE A 166 3.71 -0.76 17.10
N GLU A 167 4.02 -1.41 15.98
CA GLU A 167 5.38 -1.50 15.46
C GLU A 167 5.35 -1.76 13.95
N ARG A 168 6.45 -1.50 13.27
CA ARG A 168 6.65 -1.86 11.86
C ARG A 168 7.19 -3.25 11.72
N ALA A 169 6.85 -3.91 10.63
CA ALA A 169 7.34 -5.24 10.31
C ALA A 169 7.55 -5.43 8.82
N VAL A 170 8.43 -6.37 8.49
CA VAL A 170 8.71 -6.80 7.12
C VAL A 170 8.50 -8.31 7.03
N PHE A 171 7.70 -8.72 6.07
CA PHE A 171 7.56 -10.10 5.63
C PHE A 171 8.34 -10.31 4.33
N THR A 172 9.15 -11.34 4.27
CA THR A 172 9.87 -11.73 3.05
C THR A 172 9.35 -13.08 2.59
N PHE A 173 8.87 -13.15 1.37
CA PHE A 173 8.36 -14.35 0.74
C PHE A 173 9.21 -14.74 -0.47
N GLN A 174 9.22 -16.01 -0.78
CA GLN A 174 9.82 -16.56 -2.01
C GLN A 174 8.78 -17.37 -2.77
N ASN A 175 8.77 -17.21 -4.09
CA ASN A 175 7.97 -18.04 -4.99
C ASN A 175 8.32 -19.51 -4.84
N ASP A 176 7.34 -20.34 -4.50
CA ASP A 176 7.47 -21.79 -4.38
C ASP A 176 6.14 -22.46 -4.74
N ALA A 177 6.12 -23.11 -5.91
CA ALA A 177 4.91 -23.77 -6.40
C ALA A 177 4.40 -24.91 -5.48
N SER A 178 5.22 -25.39 -4.53
CA SER A 178 4.85 -26.41 -3.55
C SER A 178 4.27 -25.80 -2.25
N ALA A 179 4.42 -24.48 -2.07
CA ALA A 179 3.93 -23.76 -0.91
C ALA A 179 2.43 -23.48 -0.99
N MET A 180 1.82 -23.18 0.15
CA MET A 180 0.46 -22.68 0.19
C MET A 180 0.40 -21.31 -0.53
N ASN A 181 -0.56 -21.15 -1.46
CA ASN A 181 -0.74 -19.94 -2.26
C ASN A 181 0.48 -19.55 -3.14
N GLY A 182 1.38 -20.50 -3.43
CA GLY A 182 2.52 -20.27 -4.33
C GLY A 182 3.69 -19.49 -3.70
N PHE A 183 3.64 -19.18 -2.41
CA PHE A 183 4.66 -18.42 -1.71
C PHE A 183 5.01 -19.07 -0.36
N ARG A 184 6.29 -19.07 -0.04
CA ARG A 184 6.83 -19.53 1.24
C ARG A 184 7.44 -18.35 2.00
N LEU A 185 7.09 -18.20 3.26
CA LEU A 185 7.69 -17.18 4.12
C LEU A 185 9.15 -17.55 4.42
N THR A 186 10.06 -16.65 4.04
CA THR A 186 11.52 -16.80 4.22
C THR A 186 12.06 -15.89 5.31
N GLY A 187 11.28 -14.95 5.82
CA GLY A 187 11.69 -14.07 6.89
C GLY A 187 10.54 -13.20 7.39
N TYR A 188 10.57 -12.92 8.66
CA TYR A 188 9.74 -11.93 9.33
C TYR A 188 10.57 -11.22 10.38
N SER A 189 10.54 -9.90 10.38
CA SER A 189 11.24 -9.08 11.36
C SER A 189 10.39 -7.90 11.79
N VAL A 190 10.55 -7.51 13.06
CA VAL A 190 9.86 -6.39 13.70
C VAL A 190 10.88 -5.35 14.13
N GLY A 191 10.47 -4.08 14.21
CA GLY A 191 11.35 -2.98 14.60
C GLY A 191 12.41 -2.67 13.55
N THR A 192 12.04 -2.68 12.28
CA THR A 192 12.97 -2.37 11.19
C THR A 192 13.41 -0.91 11.25
N ASP A 193 14.72 -0.66 11.10
CA ASP A 193 15.29 0.69 11.00
C ASP A 193 14.86 1.43 9.69
N LEU A 194 14.28 0.70 8.73
CA LEU A 194 13.70 1.30 7.53
C LEU A 194 12.48 2.13 7.92
N SER A 195 12.59 3.44 7.79
CA SER A 195 11.38 4.26 7.79
C SER A 195 10.53 3.87 6.57
N ILE A 196 9.19 3.85 6.74
CA ILE A 196 8.30 3.64 5.59
C ILE A 196 8.59 4.71 4.54
N GLU A 197 8.91 5.93 4.97
CA GLU A 197 9.30 7.03 4.10
C GLU A 197 10.56 6.70 3.28
N GLU A 198 11.61 6.11 3.88
CA GLU A 198 12.84 5.71 3.15
C GLU A 198 12.58 4.53 2.20
N ALA A 199 11.80 3.53 2.63
CA ALA A 199 11.41 2.41 1.77
C ALA A 199 10.52 2.89 0.61
N MET A 200 9.58 3.79 0.88
CA MET A 200 8.75 4.42 -0.13
C MET A 200 9.59 5.32 -1.04
N GLN A 201 10.52 6.08 -0.51
CA GLN A 201 11.38 6.95 -1.32
C GLN A 201 12.23 6.13 -2.29
N GLY A 202 12.86 5.04 -1.85
CA GLY A 202 13.58 4.12 -2.75
C GLY A 202 12.68 3.53 -3.84
N TYR A 203 11.47 3.12 -3.48
CA TYR A 203 10.48 2.64 -4.45
C TYR A 203 10.01 3.75 -5.41
N PHE A 204 9.79 4.97 -4.92
CA PHE A 204 9.43 6.11 -5.75
C PHE A 204 10.54 6.49 -6.74
N GLU A 205 11.80 6.43 -6.34
CA GLU A 205 12.95 6.70 -7.22
C GLU A 205 13.04 5.69 -8.38
N GLU A 206 12.55 4.45 -8.21
CA GLU A 206 12.52 3.44 -9.27
C GLU A 206 11.35 3.60 -10.25
N ILE A 207 10.19 4.05 -9.79
CA ILE A 207 8.94 4.04 -10.59
C ILE A 207 8.43 5.43 -10.95
N ALA A 208 8.88 6.47 -10.27
CA ALA A 208 8.47 7.85 -10.51
C ALA A 208 9.70 8.77 -10.62
N VAL A 209 9.57 9.80 -11.45
CA VAL A 209 10.60 10.82 -11.68
C VAL A 209 10.08 12.15 -11.18
N GLU A 210 10.94 12.92 -10.51
CA GLU A 210 10.65 14.28 -10.08
C GLU A 210 10.79 15.25 -11.24
N TYR A 211 9.81 16.12 -11.41
CA TYR A 211 9.83 17.23 -12.35
C TYR A 211 9.69 18.56 -11.61
N ASP A 212 10.66 19.43 -11.78
CA ASP A 212 10.65 20.81 -11.24
C ASP A 212 10.48 21.79 -12.39
N SER A 213 9.32 22.45 -12.44
CA SER A 213 8.94 23.36 -13.50
C SER A 213 9.44 24.78 -13.25
N LYS A 214 9.98 25.41 -14.28
CA LYS A 214 10.24 26.87 -14.30
C LYS A 214 8.98 27.72 -14.08
N LEU A 215 7.81 27.12 -14.18
CA LEU A 215 6.51 27.77 -13.95
C LEU A 215 6.10 27.80 -12.47
N GLY A 216 6.94 27.29 -11.56
CA GLY A 216 6.76 27.34 -10.13
C GLY A 216 5.89 26.22 -9.55
N PHE A 217 5.92 25.05 -10.15
CA PHE A 217 5.36 23.84 -9.59
C PHE A 217 6.32 22.67 -9.73
N SER A 218 6.21 21.67 -8.86
CA SER A 218 6.90 20.38 -8.99
C SER A 218 5.94 19.23 -8.74
N LEU A 219 6.27 18.05 -9.28
CA LEU A 219 5.47 16.82 -9.11
C LEU A 219 6.32 15.58 -9.40
N LEU A 220 5.81 14.41 -8.97
CA LEU A 220 6.29 13.11 -9.41
C LEU A 220 5.39 12.59 -10.55
N TYR A 221 6.01 12.12 -11.62
CA TYR A 221 5.32 11.48 -12.74
C TYR A 221 5.84 10.05 -12.95
N PRO A 222 5.05 9.13 -13.55
CA PRO A 222 5.46 7.74 -13.78
C PRO A 222 6.74 7.65 -14.62
N ALA A 223 7.75 6.90 -14.15
CA ALA A 223 9.03 6.75 -14.83
C ALA A 223 8.93 6.11 -16.23
N VAL A 224 7.81 5.46 -16.54
CA VAL A 224 7.51 4.95 -17.89
C VAL A 224 7.44 6.06 -18.95
N PHE A 225 7.16 7.29 -18.54
CA PHE A 225 7.31 8.48 -19.38
C PHE A 225 8.74 9.01 -19.20
N ASP A 226 9.71 8.35 -19.80
CA ASP A 226 11.09 8.78 -19.69
C ASP A 226 11.33 10.22 -20.24
N ASP A 227 12.47 10.80 -19.92
CA ASP A 227 12.80 12.18 -20.30
C ASP A 227 12.70 12.44 -21.80
N THR A 228 12.79 11.40 -22.64
CA THR A 228 12.70 11.54 -24.10
C THR A 228 11.27 11.74 -24.61
N LEU A 229 10.28 11.39 -23.79
CA LEU A 229 8.86 11.57 -24.07
C LEU A 229 8.32 12.91 -23.55
N LEU A 230 9.08 13.62 -22.70
CA LEU A 230 8.66 14.89 -22.13
C LEU A 230 8.69 16.00 -23.20
N ILE A 231 7.56 16.70 -23.32
CA ILE A 231 7.39 17.87 -24.17
C ILE A 231 7.15 19.07 -23.27
N GLU A 232 8.14 19.95 -23.16
CA GLU A 232 7.99 21.25 -22.48
C GLU A 232 7.22 22.22 -23.40
N GLU A 233 6.19 22.84 -22.83
CA GLU A 233 5.36 23.84 -23.48
C GLU A 233 5.46 25.18 -22.73
N GLU A 234 4.94 26.26 -23.32
CA GLU A 234 4.92 27.59 -22.69
C GLU A 234 4.15 27.57 -21.35
N THR A 235 3.13 26.75 -21.21
CA THR A 235 2.25 26.70 -20.05
C THR A 235 2.48 25.47 -19.16
N GLY A 236 3.34 24.52 -19.55
CA GLY A 236 3.53 23.30 -18.76
C GLY A 236 4.39 22.25 -19.43
N VAL A 237 4.13 21.01 -19.06
CA VAL A 237 4.80 19.81 -19.56
C VAL A 237 3.78 18.73 -19.87
N SER A 238 4.03 17.93 -20.88
CA SER A 238 3.21 16.76 -21.23
C SER A 238 4.06 15.58 -21.69
N ALA A 239 3.52 14.37 -21.56
CA ALA A 239 4.09 13.15 -22.14
C ALA A 239 2.97 12.19 -22.54
N GLN A 240 3.25 11.34 -23.53
CA GLN A 240 2.34 10.31 -23.99
C GLN A 240 3.12 9.07 -24.43
N LEU A 241 2.66 7.88 -24.05
CA LEU A 241 3.19 6.64 -24.58
C LEU A 241 2.92 6.52 -26.09
N ALA A 242 3.84 5.90 -26.81
CA ALA A 242 3.78 5.79 -28.25
C ALA A 242 2.51 5.08 -28.79
N ASP A 243 1.95 4.16 -28.00
CA ASP A 243 0.72 3.43 -28.32
C ASP A 243 -0.56 4.20 -27.92
N GLY A 244 -0.43 5.36 -27.26
CA GLY A 244 -1.52 6.18 -26.77
C GLY A 244 -2.23 5.62 -25.55
N SER A 245 -1.75 4.54 -24.94
CA SER A 245 -2.40 3.86 -23.82
C SER A 245 -2.41 4.67 -22.54
N ALA A 246 -1.42 5.55 -22.34
CA ALA A 246 -1.33 6.47 -21.23
C ALA A 246 -0.70 7.81 -21.62
N SER A 247 -1.09 8.86 -20.91
CA SER A 247 -0.52 10.21 -21.04
C SER A 247 -0.59 10.97 -19.72
N PHE A 248 0.31 11.91 -19.54
CA PHE A 248 0.22 12.86 -18.44
C PHE A 248 0.46 14.28 -18.93
N PHE A 249 -0.04 15.26 -18.20
CA PHE A 249 0.39 16.65 -18.32
C PHE A 249 0.34 17.37 -16.97
N ALA A 250 1.13 18.42 -16.85
CA ALA A 250 1.00 19.42 -15.80
C ALA A 250 1.16 20.81 -16.36
N LYS A 251 0.29 21.72 -15.98
CA LYS A 251 0.27 23.09 -16.54
C LYS A 251 -0.15 24.14 -15.53
N ARG A 252 0.25 25.38 -15.83
CA ARG A 252 -0.21 26.59 -15.15
C ARG A 252 -0.95 27.48 -16.15
N VAL A 253 -2.12 27.98 -15.74
CA VAL A 253 -2.89 28.97 -16.50
C VAL A 253 -3.27 30.13 -15.58
N ASP A 254 -3.56 31.30 -16.15
CA ASP A 254 -4.01 32.45 -15.38
C ASP A 254 -5.38 32.20 -14.74
N ASN A 255 -5.61 32.82 -13.56
CA ASN A 255 -6.89 32.87 -12.87
C ASN A 255 -7.51 34.29 -12.93
N PRO A 256 -7.90 34.80 -14.12
CA PRO A 256 -8.31 36.18 -14.32
C PRO A 256 -9.59 36.55 -13.57
N ASN A 257 -10.38 35.56 -13.20
CA ASN A 257 -11.65 35.77 -12.50
C ASN A 257 -11.52 35.61 -10.98
N GLY A 258 -10.33 35.26 -10.47
CA GLY A 258 -10.09 35.00 -9.05
C GLY A 258 -10.97 33.88 -8.49
N ALA A 259 -11.22 32.82 -9.28
CA ALA A 259 -11.99 31.68 -8.81
C ALA A 259 -11.35 31.04 -7.58
N SER A 260 -12.15 30.61 -6.62
CA SER A 260 -11.67 29.79 -5.52
C SER A 260 -11.41 28.35 -5.98
N LEU A 261 -10.66 27.59 -5.20
CA LEU A 261 -10.44 26.15 -5.46
C LEU A 261 -11.77 25.39 -5.55
N ALA A 262 -12.67 25.61 -4.60
CA ALA A 262 -13.98 24.95 -4.55
C ALA A 262 -14.85 25.31 -5.76
N ASP A 263 -14.90 26.59 -6.16
CA ASP A 263 -15.64 27.02 -7.33
C ASP A 263 -15.08 26.39 -8.61
N TYR A 264 -13.76 26.39 -8.75
CA TYR A 264 -13.11 25.83 -9.95
C TYR A 264 -13.33 24.32 -10.09
N VAL A 265 -13.09 23.55 -9.02
CA VAL A 265 -13.33 22.09 -9.01
C VAL A 265 -14.80 21.79 -9.30
N SER A 266 -15.73 22.56 -8.71
CA SER A 266 -17.17 22.42 -8.98
C SER A 266 -17.52 22.67 -10.46
N ILE A 267 -16.93 23.70 -11.07
CA ILE A 267 -17.16 24.01 -12.50
C ILE A 267 -16.67 22.85 -13.38
N VAL A 268 -15.48 22.32 -13.11
CA VAL A 268 -14.92 21.18 -13.86
C VAL A 268 -15.80 19.96 -13.68
N ALA A 269 -16.14 19.58 -12.45
CA ALA A 269 -16.93 18.41 -12.13
C ALA A 269 -18.35 18.46 -12.75
N ASN A 270 -19.00 19.62 -12.76
CA ASN A 270 -20.33 19.79 -13.37
C ASN A 270 -20.33 19.59 -14.89
N GLY A 271 -19.18 19.73 -15.55
CA GLY A 271 -19.03 19.46 -16.98
C GLY A 271 -18.83 17.97 -17.33
N ILE A 272 -18.65 17.09 -16.34
CA ILE A 272 -18.26 15.70 -16.55
C ILE A 272 -19.27 14.75 -15.90
N THR A 273 -19.94 13.95 -16.73
CA THR A 273 -20.91 12.97 -16.24
C THR A 273 -20.23 11.82 -15.51
N GLY A 274 -20.67 11.53 -14.28
CA GLY A 274 -20.18 10.39 -13.50
C GLY A 274 -18.80 10.59 -12.87
N CYS A 275 -18.32 11.84 -12.76
CA CYS A 275 -17.07 12.13 -12.06
C CYS A 275 -17.25 12.06 -10.55
N VAL A 276 -16.13 11.80 -9.87
CA VAL A 276 -15.94 11.97 -8.42
C VAL A 276 -15.02 13.16 -8.23
N SER A 277 -15.39 14.12 -7.38
CA SER A 277 -14.57 15.27 -7.08
C SER A 277 -14.47 15.52 -5.58
N ASN A 278 -13.30 15.91 -5.11
CA ASN A 278 -13.04 16.27 -3.72
C ASN A 278 -12.30 17.61 -3.66
N VAL A 279 -12.52 18.34 -2.58
CA VAL A 279 -11.82 19.59 -2.26
C VAL A 279 -11.26 19.47 -0.85
N TYR A 280 -9.96 19.65 -0.71
CA TYR A 280 -9.21 19.58 0.54
C TYR A 280 -8.72 21.00 0.88
N GLU A 281 -9.58 21.80 1.49
CA GLU A 281 -9.31 23.24 1.75
C GLU A 281 -8.08 23.43 2.65
N ASP A 282 -7.92 22.59 3.68
CA ASP A 282 -6.76 22.65 4.59
C ASP A 282 -5.43 22.34 3.92
N MET A 283 -5.47 21.58 2.83
CA MET A 283 -4.30 21.18 2.02
C MET A 283 -4.19 21.96 0.72
N GLN A 284 -5.15 22.82 0.42
CA GLN A 284 -5.18 23.74 -0.71
C GLN A 284 -5.15 23.07 -2.08
N TYR A 285 -5.69 21.85 -2.20
CA TYR A 285 -5.85 21.18 -3.50
C TYR A 285 -7.23 20.52 -3.63
N GLY A 286 -7.60 20.20 -4.85
CA GLY A 286 -8.80 19.42 -5.17
C GLY A 286 -8.53 18.39 -6.25
N THR A 287 -9.35 17.35 -6.30
CA THR A 287 -9.23 16.25 -7.26
C THR A 287 -10.50 16.05 -8.05
N VAL A 288 -10.37 15.60 -9.30
CA VAL A 288 -11.47 15.15 -10.15
C VAL A 288 -11.07 13.84 -10.82
N ALA A 289 -11.88 12.80 -10.66
CA ALA A 289 -11.64 11.50 -11.25
C ALA A 289 -12.86 11.04 -12.06
N TYR A 290 -12.65 10.50 -13.27
CA TYR A 290 -13.72 10.04 -14.13
C TYR A 290 -13.22 9.02 -15.17
N THR A 291 -14.17 8.34 -15.81
CA THR A 291 -13.88 7.48 -16.95
C THR A 291 -14.48 8.09 -18.21
N THR A 292 -13.70 8.17 -19.28
CA THR A 292 -14.15 8.67 -20.57
C THR A 292 -14.94 7.62 -21.35
N ALA A 293 -15.75 8.04 -22.32
CA ALA A 293 -16.56 7.12 -23.13
C ALA A 293 -15.70 6.16 -24.00
N ASP A 294 -14.46 6.53 -24.30
CA ASP A 294 -13.48 5.72 -25.03
C ASP A 294 -12.62 4.84 -24.12
N GLY A 295 -12.99 4.72 -22.84
CA GLY A 295 -12.42 3.71 -21.91
C GLY A 295 -11.14 4.14 -21.22
N TYR A 296 -10.87 5.44 -21.09
CA TYR A 296 -9.75 5.93 -20.29
C TYR A 296 -10.22 6.32 -18.89
N ALA A 297 -9.45 5.95 -17.88
CA ALA A 297 -9.49 6.56 -16.56
C ALA A 297 -8.70 7.85 -16.59
N VAL A 298 -9.24 8.90 -16.00
CA VAL A 298 -8.61 10.22 -15.87
C VAL A 298 -8.61 10.62 -14.41
N PHE A 299 -7.46 11.05 -13.92
CA PHE A 299 -7.28 11.62 -12.59
C PHE A 299 -6.62 12.98 -12.71
N GLU A 300 -7.21 13.99 -12.10
CA GLU A 300 -6.76 15.36 -12.14
C GLU A 300 -6.59 15.93 -10.74
N VAL A 301 -5.51 16.68 -10.54
CA VAL A 301 -5.24 17.45 -9.32
C VAL A 301 -5.21 18.93 -9.68
N TYR A 302 -5.87 19.74 -8.86
CA TYR A 302 -5.95 21.18 -9.03
C TYR A 302 -5.45 21.91 -7.79
N ILE A 303 -4.60 22.91 -8.02
CA ILE A 303 -4.20 23.90 -7.02
C ILE A 303 -4.57 25.27 -7.59
N VAL A 304 -5.32 26.05 -6.83
CA VAL A 304 -5.82 27.35 -7.28
C VAL A 304 -5.30 28.44 -6.33
N THR A 305 -4.55 29.39 -6.91
CA THR A 305 -4.09 30.59 -6.21
C THR A 305 -4.90 31.81 -6.68
N SER A 306 -4.68 32.96 -6.08
CA SER A 306 -5.33 34.21 -6.52
C SER A 306 -5.00 34.57 -7.99
N ASN A 307 -3.85 34.16 -8.49
CA ASN A 307 -3.34 34.57 -9.81
C ASN A 307 -3.38 33.44 -10.83
N HIS A 308 -3.21 32.20 -10.39
CA HIS A 308 -3.03 31.07 -11.28
C HIS A 308 -3.86 29.85 -10.85
N ILE A 309 -4.11 28.99 -11.84
CA ILE A 309 -4.65 27.65 -11.70
C ILE A 309 -3.59 26.69 -12.18
N TYR A 310 -3.21 25.77 -11.33
CA TYR A 310 -2.30 24.67 -11.63
C TYR A 310 -3.10 23.39 -11.75
N GLN A 311 -2.84 22.65 -12.81
CA GLN A 311 -3.52 21.38 -13.09
C GLN A 311 -2.48 20.33 -13.43
N ALA A 312 -2.56 19.19 -12.80
CA ALA A 312 -1.85 17.98 -13.21
C ALA A 312 -2.87 16.89 -13.55
N GLN A 313 -2.64 16.13 -14.61
CA GLN A 313 -3.54 15.06 -15.06
C GLN A 313 -2.74 13.81 -15.41
N LEU A 314 -3.24 12.67 -14.98
CA LEU A 314 -2.86 11.35 -15.48
C LEU A 314 -4.07 10.71 -16.16
N LYS A 315 -3.88 10.23 -17.40
CA LYS A 315 -4.89 9.56 -18.21
C LYS A 315 -4.33 8.24 -18.72
N TYR A 316 -5.07 7.14 -18.54
CA TYR A 316 -4.65 5.81 -18.99
C TYR A 316 -5.85 4.93 -19.32
N LEU A 317 -5.68 3.91 -20.16
CA LEU A 317 -6.74 2.93 -20.45
C LEU A 317 -7.19 2.25 -19.15
N THR A 318 -8.49 2.06 -18.97
CA THR A 318 -9.04 1.39 -17.77
C THR A 318 -8.51 -0.04 -17.59
N SER A 319 -8.11 -0.71 -18.67
CA SER A 319 -7.42 -2.01 -18.62
C SER A 319 -6.04 -1.95 -17.95
N LEU A 320 -5.43 -0.76 -17.84
CA LEU A 320 -4.15 -0.52 -17.18
C LEU A 320 -4.32 0.08 -15.77
N MET A 321 -5.52 0.01 -15.19
CA MET A 321 -5.80 0.53 -13.85
C MET A 321 -4.87 -0.10 -12.79
N SER A 322 -4.59 -1.39 -12.92
CA SER A 322 -3.66 -2.11 -12.05
C SER A 322 -2.22 -1.59 -12.12
N GLU A 323 -1.81 -1.03 -13.24
CA GLU A 323 -0.45 -0.52 -13.46
C GLU A 323 -0.33 0.97 -13.15
N PHE A 324 -1.32 1.77 -13.56
CA PHE A 324 -1.27 3.22 -13.45
C PHE A 324 -2.03 3.80 -12.26
N GLY A 325 -2.98 3.06 -11.66
CA GLY A 325 -3.86 3.59 -10.62
C GLY A 325 -3.13 4.10 -9.37
N MET A 326 -2.00 3.48 -9.03
CA MET A 326 -1.14 3.91 -7.92
C MET A 326 -0.57 5.32 -8.11
N TYR A 327 -0.29 5.73 -9.36
CA TYR A 327 0.29 7.04 -9.65
C TYR A 327 -0.68 8.19 -9.40
N ASN A 328 -1.99 7.92 -9.28
CA ASN A 328 -2.96 8.93 -8.88
C ASN A 328 -2.62 9.49 -7.50
N ALA A 329 -2.30 8.60 -6.54
CA ALA A 329 -1.90 9.01 -5.19
C ALA A 329 -0.54 9.73 -5.19
N TYR A 330 0.39 9.32 -6.06
CA TYR A 330 1.68 10.01 -6.18
C TYR A 330 1.51 11.42 -6.71
N LEU A 331 0.73 11.59 -7.77
CA LEU A 331 0.43 12.88 -8.33
C LEU A 331 -0.24 13.79 -7.30
N GLU A 332 -1.24 13.27 -6.57
CA GLU A 332 -1.96 13.99 -5.52
C GLU A 332 -1.03 14.49 -4.40
N ASN A 333 -0.12 13.64 -3.94
CA ASN A 333 0.74 13.94 -2.79
C ASN A 333 2.02 14.71 -3.15
N SER A 334 2.44 14.69 -4.40
CA SER A 334 3.69 15.31 -4.85
C SER A 334 3.49 16.63 -5.58
N PHE A 335 2.27 16.92 -6.06
CA PHE A 335 2.01 18.15 -6.79
C PHE A 335 2.00 19.35 -5.85
N VAL A 336 3.05 20.14 -5.91
CA VAL A 336 3.25 21.32 -5.05
C VAL A 336 3.51 22.57 -5.87
N VAL A 337 3.17 23.73 -5.31
CA VAL A 337 3.27 25.03 -5.97
C VAL A 337 4.05 26.00 -5.09
N ASN A 338 5.08 26.61 -5.64
CA ASN A 338 5.99 27.50 -4.92
C ASN A 338 5.30 28.74 -4.35
N GLU A 339 4.22 29.23 -4.99
CA GLU A 339 3.44 30.37 -4.49
C GLU A 339 2.81 30.12 -3.11
N LEU A 340 2.50 28.87 -2.77
CA LEU A 340 1.91 28.47 -1.49
C LEU A 340 2.95 28.20 -0.41
N SER A 341 4.19 27.94 -0.80
CA SER A 341 5.30 27.62 0.13
C SER A 341 5.88 28.86 0.84
N GLN A 342 5.49 30.06 0.45
CA GLN A 342 6.05 31.33 0.93
C GLN A 342 5.13 32.08 1.93
N GLY A 343 4.04 31.45 2.38
CA GLY A 343 3.04 32.04 3.28
C GLY A 343 3.17 31.65 4.74
#